data_f274687cf756e7cf792006fbd529140c
#
_entry.id   f274687cf756e7cf792006fbd529140c
#
_cell.length_a   1.000
_cell.length_b   1.000
_cell.length_c   1.000
_cell.angle_alpha   90.00
_cell.angle_beta   90.00
_cell.angle_gamma   90.00
#
_symmetry.space_group_name_H-M   'P 1'
#
loop_
_entity.id
_entity.type
_entity.pdbx_description
1 polymer ?
#
loop_
_entity_poly.entity_id
_entity_poly.type
_entity_poly.pdbx_seq_one_letter_code
_entity_poly.pdbx_strand_id
1 'polypeptide(L)'
;SVHNGGTYVCSEGPRFETPAEIKMFHMLGGDTVGMTNVPEVNLANEAEMAYATISMITNYAAGISESALTHSEVVEMMGDMAAQLKALILGAIDEIDVDARYDAHNRMHEYGGFKL
;
A
#
# COMPACT_ATOMS: atom_id res chain seq x y z
N SER A 1 -4.74 -13.59 8.40
CA SER A 1 -5.71 -13.47 7.29
C SER A 1 -5.19 -12.47 6.27
N VAL A 2 -5.49 -12.69 4.99
CA VAL A 2 -5.17 -11.77 3.90
C VAL A 2 -6.50 -11.21 3.40
N HIS A 3 -6.56 -9.88 3.25
CA HIS A 3 -7.68 -9.19 2.60
C HIS A 3 -7.25 -8.79 1.20
N ASN A 4 -8.09 -9.04 0.21
CA ASN A 4 -7.81 -8.71 -1.17
C ASN A 4 -8.49 -7.40 -1.55
N GLY A 5 -7.68 -6.43 -2.00
CA GLY A 5 -8.14 -5.11 -2.41
C GLY A 5 -8.28 -4.12 -1.24
N GLY A 6 -8.69 -2.92 -1.59
CA GLY A 6 -8.83 -1.77 -0.70
C GLY A 6 -8.11 -0.53 -1.24
N THR A 7 -8.40 0.60 -0.63
CA THR A 7 -7.81 1.90 -0.97
C THR A 7 -6.71 2.26 0.01
N TYR A 8 -5.48 2.33 -0.48
CA TYR A 8 -4.33 2.79 0.29
C TYR A 8 -4.18 4.31 0.12
N VAL A 9 -4.26 5.04 1.22
CA VAL A 9 -3.97 6.47 1.26
C VAL A 9 -2.50 6.65 1.58
N CYS A 10 -1.75 7.31 0.70
CA CYS A 10 -0.35 7.64 0.96
C CYS A 10 -0.25 9.06 1.49
N SER A 11 0.11 9.21 2.76
CA SER A 11 0.41 10.49 3.38
C SER A 11 1.90 10.82 3.24
N GLU A 12 2.25 12.10 3.37
CA GLU A 12 3.64 12.53 3.17
C GLU A 12 4.55 12.17 4.36
N GLY A 13 4.00 12.13 5.57
CA GLY A 13 4.82 11.99 6.78
C GLY A 13 5.70 13.24 7.06
N PRO A 14 6.72 13.13 7.89
CA PRO A 14 7.16 11.97 8.67
C PRO A 14 6.36 11.74 9.96
N ARG A 15 5.42 12.62 10.33
CA ARG A 15 4.54 12.46 11.48
C ARG A 15 3.35 11.54 11.16
N PHE A 16 2.83 10.89 12.18
CA PHE A 16 1.54 10.20 12.06
C PHE A 16 0.40 11.21 11.85
N GLU A 17 -0.65 10.73 11.23
CA GLU A 17 -1.86 11.48 10.94
C GLU A 17 -2.60 11.85 12.23
N THR A 18 -3.30 12.97 12.19
CA THR A 18 -4.23 13.37 13.25
C THR A 18 -5.55 12.59 13.12
N PRO A 19 -6.35 12.47 14.20
CA PRO A 19 -7.68 11.87 14.11
C PRO A 19 -8.61 12.53 13.08
N ALA A 20 -8.44 13.83 12.84
CA ALA A 20 -9.22 14.56 11.83
C ALA A 20 -8.83 14.16 10.41
N GLU A 21 -7.52 13.99 10.13
CA GLU A 21 -7.03 13.49 8.84
C GLU A 21 -7.52 12.07 8.58
N ILE A 22 -7.44 11.17 9.58
CA ILE A 22 -7.94 9.80 9.46
C ILE A 22 -9.45 9.78 9.15
N LYS A 23 -10.24 10.60 9.84
CA LYS A 23 -11.66 10.72 9.55
C LYS A 23 -11.92 11.23 8.11
N MET A 24 -11.12 12.18 7.64
CA MET A 24 -11.20 12.68 6.26
C MET A 24 -10.88 11.58 5.26
N PHE A 25 -9.78 10.84 5.45
CA PHE A 25 -9.40 9.75 4.57
C PHE A 25 -10.47 8.66 4.49
N HIS A 26 -11.04 8.29 5.63
CA HIS A 26 -12.15 7.32 5.67
C HIS A 26 -13.38 7.82 4.90
N MET A 27 -13.76 9.10 5.07
CA MET A 27 -14.89 9.69 4.33
C MET A 27 -14.65 9.70 2.81
N LEU A 28 -13.40 9.75 2.37
CA LEU A 28 -12.99 9.68 0.96
C LEU A 28 -12.84 8.23 0.45
N GLY A 29 -13.14 7.23 1.27
CA GLY A 29 -13.08 5.82 0.90
C GLY A 29 -11.72 5.16 1.11
N GLY A 30 -10.84 5.76 1.92
CA GLY A 30 -9.57 5.14 2.31
C GLY A 30 -9.79 4.01 3.33
N ASP A 31 -9.14 2.89 3.11
CA ASP A 31 -9.18 1.71 3.98
C ASP A 31 -7.93 1.58 4.83
N THR A 32 -6.79 1.95 4.28
CA THR A 32 -5.48 1.92 4.95
C THR A 32 -4.70 3.20 4.69
N VAL A 33 -3.79 3.54 5.58
CA VAL A 33 -2.91 4.69 5.45
C VAL A 33 -1.46 4.31 5.68
N GLY A 34 -0.55 4.91 4.93
CA GLY A 34 0.89 4.75 5.09
C GLY A 34 1.65 5.83 4.32
N MET A 35 2.98 5.73 4.25
CA MET A 35 3.85 6.82 3.79
C MET A 35 4.81 6.40 2.67
N THR A 36 4.64 5.21 2.08
CA THR A 36 5.72 4.59 1.28
C THR A 36 5.41 4.37 -0.19
N ASN A 37 4.15 4.40 -0.61
CA ASN A 37 3.77 4.06 -1.98
C ASN A 37 4.05 5.18 -3.00
N VAL A 38 4.11 6.42 -2.56
CA VAL A 38 4.43 7.57 -3.41
C VAL A 38 5.86 8.01 -3.11
N PRO A 39 6.72 8.27 -4.12
CA PRO A 39 6.43 8.36 -5.57
C PRO A 39 6.54 7.03 -6.35
N GLU A 40 6.81 5.91 -5.71
CA GLU A 40 7.10 4.62 -6.37
C GLU A 40 5.97 4.17 -7.31
N VAL A 41 4.72 4.25 -6.86
CA VAL A 41 3.55 3.90 -7.69
C VAL A 41 3.42 4.81 -8.92
N ASN A 42 3.79 6.09 -8.79
CA ASN A 42 3.75 7.03 -9.91
C ASN A 42 4.79 6.65 -10.96
N LEU A 43 6.02 6.35 -10.52
CA LEU A 43 7.10 5.92 -11.41
C LEU A 43 6.79 4.57 -12.08
N ALA A 44 6.20 3.64 -11.35
CA ALA A 44 5.73 2.37 -11.93
C ALA A 44 4.66 2.60 -13.01
N ASN A 45 3.72 3.51 -12.78
CA ASN A 45 2.71 3.88 -13.76
C ASN A 45 3.33 4.51 -15.03
N GLU A 46 4.29 5.42 -14.86
CA GLU A 46 5.01 6.05 -15.98
C GLU A 46 5.84 5.04 -16.78
N ALA A 47 6.38 4.03 -16.11
CA ALA A 47 7.12 2.94 -16.74
C ALA A 47 6.22 1.81 -17.29
N GLU A 48 4.90 1.99 -17.28
CA GLU A 48 3.91 0.99 -17.71
C GLU A 48 4.05 -0.37 -17.00
N MET A 49 4.47 -0.34 -15.72
CA MET A 49 4.62 -1.51 -14.87
C MET A 49 3.33 -1.80 -14.10
N ALA A 50 2.92 -3.05 -14.06
CA ALA A 50 1.87 -3.49 -13.12
C ALA A 50 2.42 -3.38 -11.69
N TYR A 51 1.68 -2.69 -10.82
CA TYR A 51 2.08 -2.39 -9.45
C TYR A 51 1.03 -2.90 -8.47
N ALA A 52 1.46 -3.60 -7.45
CA ALA A 52 0.61 -4.06 -6.36
C ALA A 52 1.28 -3.80 -5.02
N THR A 53 0.47 -3.49 -4.02
CA THR A 53 0.94 -3.22 -2.65
C THR A 53 0.49 -4.31 -1.71
N ILE A 54 1.40 -4.81 -0.89
CA ILE A 54 1.09 -5.67 0.26
C ILE A 54 1.30 -4.83 1.51
N SER A 55 0.21 -4.50 2.20
CA SER A 55 0.26 -3.72 3.44
C SER A 55 0.18 -4.63 4.66
N MET A 56 1.16 -4.53 5.56
CA MET A 56 1.07 -5.13 6.89
C MET A 56 0.33 -4.17 7.82
N ILE A 57 -0.86 -4.56 8.26
CA ILE A 57 -1.64 -3.74 9.21
C ILE A 57 -1.11 -3.99 10.60
N THR A 58 -0.42 -3.00 11.14
CA THR A 58 0.23 -3.07 12.46
C THR A 58 -0.61 -2.47 13.56
N ASN A 59 -1.58 -1.62 13.22
CA ASN A 59 -2.36 -0.85 14.19
C ASN A 59 -3.61 -0.26 13.58
N TYR A 60 -4.50 0.20 14.44
CA TYR A 60 -5.55 1.14 14.06
C TYR A 60 -4.97 2.56 13.97
N ALA A 61 -5.40 3.31 12.97
CA ALA A 61 -4.98 4.70 12.80
C ALA A 61 -5.48 5.61 13.93
N ALA A 62 -4.90 6.80 14.03
CA ALA A 62 -5.17 7.75 15.09
C ALA A 62 -6.67 8.06 15.26
N GLY A 63 -7.16 8.01 16.49
CA GLY A 63 -8.55 8.32 16.84
C GLY A 63 -9.55 7.18 16.59
N ILE A 64 -9.11 5.99 16.16
CA ILE A 64 -9.94 4.79 16.02
C ILE A 64 -9.85 3.92 17.28
N SER A 65 -8.63 3.73 17.82
CA SER A 65 -8.41 3.02 19.08
C SER A 65 -8.34 3.99 20.25
N GLU A 66 -8.77 3.54 21.43
CA GLU A 66 -8.64 4.31 22.68
C GLU A 66 -7.21 4.36 23.21
N SER A 67 -6.37 3.37 22.83
CA SER A 67 -4.97 3.32 23.23
C SER A 67 -4.06 3.97 22.17
N ALA A 68 -3.11 4.79 22.64
CA ALA A 68 -2.05 5.30 21.79
C ALA A 68 -1.10 4.16 21.42
N LEU A 69 -0.83 4.01 20.13
CA LEU A 69 0.13 3.05 19.63
C LEU A 69 1.56 3.47 19.96
N THR A 70 2.36 2.53 20.42
CA THR A 70 3.80 2.74 20.62
C THR A 70 4.62 2.19 19.44
N HIS A 71 5.76 2.79 19.18
CA HIS A 71 6.67 2.33 18.14
C HIS A 71 7.16 0.87 18.38
N SER A 72 7.33 0.49 19.64
CA SER A 72 7.73 -0.88 20.02
C SER A 72 6.70 -1.92 19.65
N GLU A 73 5.41 -1.64 19.86
CA GLU A 73 4.32 -2.55 19.47
C GLU A 73 4.27 -2.75 17.94
N VAL A 74 4.51 -1.69 17.16
CA VAL A 74 4.59 -1.80 15.70
C VAL A 74 5.73 -2.72 15.28
N VAL A 75 6.92 -2.56 15.85
CA VAL A 75 8.10 -3.37 15.52
C VAL A 75 7.89 -4.84 15.88
N GLU A 76 7.28 -5.12 17.04
CA GLU A 76 6.96 -6.49 17.47
C GLU A 76 5.97 -7.15 16.50
N MET A 77 4.87 -6.48 16.17
CA MET A 77 3.89 -7.00 15.21
C MET A 77 4.49 -7.22 13.81
N MET A 78 5.37 -6.36 13.36
CA MET A 78 6.09 -6.56 12.09
C MET A 78 6.97 -7.80 12.13
N GLY A 79 7.65 -8.06 13.25
CA GLY A 79 8.46 -9.28 13.45
C GLY A 79 7.63 -10.56 13.35
N ASP A 80 6.47 -10.59 13.99
CA ASP A 80 5.57 -11.73 13.99
C ASP A 80 4.96 -12.01 12.59
N MET A 81 4.75 -10.98 11.80
CA MET A 81 4.20 -11.10 10.45
C MET A 81 5.25 -11.38 9.36
N ALA A 82 6.53 -11.18 9.64
CA ALA A 82 7.60 -11.25 8.62
C ALA A 82 7.67 -12.60 7.90
N ALA A 83 7.48 -13.69 8.62
CA ALA A 83 7.49 -15.04 8.03
C ALA A 83 6.29 -15.26 7.09
N GLN A 84 5.11 -14.76 7.47
CA GLN A 84 3.90 -14.85 6.66
C GLN A 84 4.01 -13.97 5.41
N LEU A 85 4.55 -12.76 5.54
CA LEU A 85 4.82 -11.86 4.43
C LEU A 85 5.78 -12.50 3.42
N LYS A 86 6.90 -13.07 3.91
CA LYS A 86 7.87 -13.76 3.06
C LYS A 86 7.21 -14.92 2.29
N ALA A 87 6.41 -15.75 2.96
CA ALA A 87 5.71 -16.85 2.30
C ALA A 87 4.71 -16.36 1.25
N LEU A 88 3.98 -15.27 1.54
CA LEU A 88 3.05 -14.65 0.59
C LEU A 88 3.78 -14.11 -0.64
N ILE A 89 4.88 -13.39 -0.46
CA ILE A 89 5.67 -12.84 -1.58
C ILE A 89 6.24 -13.97 -2.45
N LEU A 90 6.83 -14.99 -1.85
CA LEU A 90 7.40 -16.10 -2.62
C LEU A 90 6.32 -16.86 -3.38
N GLY A 91 5.17 -17.15 -2.74
CA GLY A 91 4.05 -17.78 -3.41
C GLY A 91 3.46 -16.93 -4.53
N ALA A 92 3.39 -15.60 -4.36
CA ALA A 92 2.94 -14.70 -5.42
C ALA A 92 3.91 -14.69 -6.61
N ILE A 93 5.22 -14.73 -6.37
CA ILE A 93 6.22 -14.79 -7.45
C ILE A 93 6.08 -16.09 -8.27
N ASP A 94 5.81 -17.21 -7.61
CA ASP A 94 5.64 -18.51 -8.27
C ASP A 94 4.37 -18.54 -9.17
N GLU A 95 3.36 -17.72 -8.84
CA GLU A 95 2.08 -17.65 -9.57
C GLU A 95 2.05 -16.53 -10.65
N ILE A 96 3.09 -15.68 -10.73
CA ILE A 96 3.14 -14.61 -11.73
C ILE A 96 3.31 -15.20 -13.13
N ASP A 97 2.32 -14.95 -14.00
CA ASP A 97 2.47 -15.19 -15.43
C ASP A 97 3.20 -13.99 -16.08
N VAL A 98 4.44 -14.23 -16.51
CA VAL A 98 5.30 -13.19 -17.12
C VAL A 98 4.78 -12.72 -18.48
N ASP A 99 3.92 -13.48 -19.13
CA ASP A 99 3.31 -13.15 -20.41
C ASP A 99 1.94 -12.46 -20.26
N ALA A 100 1.41 -12.40 -19.03
CA ALA A 100 0.15 -11.73 -18.76
C ALA A 100 0.20 -10.25 -19.15
N ARG A 101 -0.93 -9.75 -19.68
CA ARG A 101 -1.12 -8.35 -20.03
C ARG A 101 -2.12 -7.72 -19.08
N TYR A 102 -1.74 -6.58 -18.54
CA TYR A 102 -2.55 -5.78 -17.64
C TYR A 102 -2.78 -4.39 -18.26
N ASP A 103 -3.83 -3.70 -17.86
CA ASP A 103 -4.14 -2.34 -18.33
C ASP A 103 -2.98 -1.37 -18.08
N ALA A 104 -2.20 -1.62 -17.03
CA ALA A 104 -1.00 -0.85 -16.72
C ALA A 104 0.00 -0.77 -17.89
N HIS A 105 0.12 -1.83 -18.70
CA HIS A 105 1.07 -1.92 -19.82
C HIS A 105 0.70 -1.04 -21.02
N ASN A 106 -0.44 -0.37 -21.00
CA ASN A 106 -0.90 0.54 -22.05
C ASN A 106 -1.28 1.91 -21.51
N ARG A 107 -0.99 2.20 -20.25
CA ARG A 107 -1.49 3.39 -19.54
C ARG A 107 -1.00 4.69 -20.15
N MET A 108 0.25 4.74 -20.63
CA MET A 108 0.80 5.94 -21.25
C MET A 108 0.20 6.25 -22.61
N HIS A 109 -0.36 5.27 -23.32
CA HIS A 109 -1.11 5.50 -24.56
C HIS A 109 -2.38 6.32 -24.31
N GLU A 110 -3.03 6.15 -23.17
CA GLU A 110 -4.25 6.88 -22.80
C GLU A 110 -3.93 8.34 -22.44
N TYR A 111 -2.73 8.64 -21.97
CA TYR A 111 -2.28 9.98 -21.61
C TYR A 111 -1.56 10.76 -22.73
N GLY A 112 -1.68 10.31 -23.99
CA GLY A 112 -1.15 11.05 -25.15
C GLY A 112 0.28 10.69 -25.56
N GLY A 113 0.78 9.55 -25.11
CA GLY A 113 1.96 8.92 -25.70
C GLY A 113 3.29 9.61 -25.42
N PHE A 114 3.59 9.94 -24.18
CA PHE A 114 4.97 10.25 -23.80
C PHE A 114 5.81 8.98 -24.01
N LYS A 115 6.68 9.00 -25.02
CA LYS A 115 7.76 8.03 -25.14
C LYS A 115 8.96 8.58 -24.42
N LEU A 116 9.38 7.92 -23.34
CA LEU A 116 10.69 8.13 -22.74
C LEU A 116 11.79 7.65 -23.70
#